data_dca7c641cc77b24bb64fc5e4b4416cc9
#
_entry.id   dca7c641cc77b24bb64fc5e4b4416cc9
#
_cell.length_a   1.000
_cell.length_b   1.000
_cell.length_c   1.000
_cell.angle_alpha   90.00
_cell.angle_beta   90.00
_cell.angle_gamma   90.00
#
_symmetry.space_group_name_H-M   'P 1'
#
loop_
_entity.id
_entity.type
_entity.pdbx_description
1 polymer ?
#
loop_
_entity_poly.entity_id
_entity_poly.type
_entity_poly.pdbx_seq_one_letter_code
_entity_poly.pdbx_strand_id
1 'polypeptide(L)'
;MSNLTTSPSTDQQLVTLVLRGNTAAFKQIVQRTEGLVTQLVFKMIRHPADRPDVAQEVYSKVFKNLAGFKFQAKLSTWVGQVAYHTCLHYLEKKQLVLVDLSEQTPDDSSEEGRSPPLSLLAGPDYDPETTLFNQDLASILSIAIEQLPPLYRTLIALYHQQELSYEEIAQITSLPDGTVKNYLFRARKLLKQHLLASYQRDEL
;
A
#
# COMPACT_ATOMS: atom_id res chain seq x y z
N MET A 1 23.16 -18.07 33.35
CA MET A 1 22.58 -17.81 32.02
C MET A 1 21.32 -16.99 32.22
N SER A 2 21.47 -15.68 32.12
CA SER A 2 20.39 -14.73 32.46
C SER A 2 19.54 -14.48 31.22
N ASN A 3 18.33 -15.00 31.20
CA ASN A 3 17.29 -14.62 30.25
C ASN A 3 16.90 -13.16 30.53
N LEU A 4 17.50 -12.25 29.78
CA LEU A 4 17.01 -10.87 29.67
C LEU A 4 15.70 -10.91 28.87
N THR A 5 14.57 -10.96 29.56
CA THR A 5 13.27 -10.59 29.03
C THR A 5 13.33 -9.11 28.66
N THR A 6 13.72 -8.86 27.41
CA THR A 6 13.77 -7.51 26.86
C THR A 6 12.33 -7.03 26.71
N SER A 7 11.88 -6.16 27.60
CA SER A 7 10.64 -5.42 27.42
C SER A 7 10.64 -4.77 26.03
N PRO A 8 9.51 -4.78 25.29
CA PRO A 8 9.49 -4.21 23.94
C PRO A 8 9.90 -2.73 24.01
N SER A 9 11.00 -2.38 23.34
CA SER A 9 11.50 -1.00 23.28
C SER A 9 10.42 -0.10 22.69
N THR A 10 10.20 1.06 23.30
CA THR A 10 9.28 2.06 22.74
C THR A 10 9.81 2.59 21.40
N ASP A 11 8.94 3.11 20.53
CA ASP A 11 9.35 3.70 19.25
C ASP A 11 10.43 4.77 19.46
N GLN A 12 10.29 5.57 20.50
CA GLN A 12 11.26 6.62 20.83
C GLN A 12 12.65 6.06 21.19
N GLN A 13 12.68 4.95 21.94
CA GLN A 13 13.95 4.28 22.29
C GLN A 13 14.61 3.69 21.03
N LEU A 14 13.82 3.03 20.17
CA LEU A 14 14.35 2.46 18.91
C LEU A 14 14.93 3.53 18.00
N VAL A 15 14.20 4.61 17.76
CA VAL A 15 14.67 5.72 16.94
C VAL A 15 15.96 6.32 17.51
N THR A 16 15.99 6.57 18.82
CA THR A 16 17.19 7.11 19.49
C THR A 16 18.42 6.19 19.33
N LEU A 17 18.23 4.87 19.48
CA LEU A 17 19.30 3.89 19.32
C LEU A 17 19.81 3.85 17.87
N VAL A 18 18.91 3.89 16.89
CA VAL A 18 19.30 3.92 15.47
C VAL A 18 20.11 5.17 15.13
N LEU A 19 19.68 6.33 15.62
CA LEU A 19 20.40 7.60 15.41
C LEU A 19 21.79 7.63 16.07
N ARG A 20 22.03 6.78 17.09
CA ARG A 20 23.34 6.53 17.69
C ARG A 20 24.18 5.46 16.97
N GLY A 21 23.69 4.95 15.81
CA GLY A 21 24.42 3.96 14.99
C GLY A 21 24.11 2.50 15.34
N ASN A 22 23.11 2.21 16.17
CA ASN A 22 22.72 0.83 16.50
C ASN A 22 21.89 0.21 15.37
N THR A 23 22.53 -0.62 14.54
CA THR A 23 21.86 -1.32 13.42
C THR A 23 20.86 -2.41 13.88
N ALA A 24 21.08 -3.00 15.06
CA ALA A 24 20.14 -3.99 15.60
C ALA A 24 18.78 -3.35 15.98
N ALA A 25 18.79 -2.08 16.41
CA ALA A 25 17.57 -1.32 16.67
C ALA A 25 16.81 -1.05 15.35
N PHE A 26 17.52 -0.77 14.25
CA PHE A 26 16.87 -0.61 12.94
C PHE A 26 16.24 -1.91 12.45
N LYS A 27 16.92 -3.05 12.65
CA LYS A 27 16.33 -4.37 12.35
C LYS A 27 15.01 -4.58 13.09
N GLN A 28 14.89 -4.14 14.35
CA GLN A 28 13.61 -4.21 15.08
C GLN A 28 12.53 -3.33 14.47
N ILE A 29 12.88 -2.12 13.97
CA ILE A 29 11.93 -1.27 13.23
C ILE A 29 11.43 -2.01 11.99
N VAL A 30 12.34 -2.58 11.19
CA VAL A 30 11.98 -3.38 10.01
C VAL A 30 11.02 -4.51 10.40
N GLN A 31 11.36 -5.33 11.39
CA GLN A 31 10.54 -6.47 11.84
C GLN A 31 9.12 -6.06 12.29
N ARG A 32 8.99 -4.89 12.95
CA ARG A 32 7.68 -4.39 13.40
C ARG A 32 6.82 -3.82 12.28
N THR A 33 7.43 -3.41 11.18
CA THR A 33 6.74 -2.70 10.08
C THR A 33 6.69 -3.50 8.79
N GLU A 34 7.37 -4.65 8.72
CA GLU A 34 7.46 -5.46 7.50
C GLU A 34 6.10 -5.93 6.99
N GLY A 35 5.17 -6.30 7.89
CA GLY A 35 3.82 -6.69 7.50
C GLY A 35 3.08 -5.58 6.77
N LEU A 36 3.11 -4.35 7.32
CA LEU A 36 2.48 -3.18 6.71
C LEU A 36 3.16 -2.79 5.38
N VAL A 37 4.50 -2.75 5.35
CA VAL A 37 5.26 -2.39 4.14
C VAL A 37 5.04 -3.42 3.04
N THR A 38 5.15 -4.71 3.36
CA THR A 38 4.90 -5.80 2.42
C THR A 38 3.50 -5.69 1.84
N GLN A 39 2.49 -5.46 2.68
CA GLN A 39 1.12 -5.35 2.21
C GLN A 39 0.93 -4.15 1.27
N LEU A 40 1.45 -2.96 1.61
CA LEU A 40 1.39 -1.79 0.74
C LEU A 40 2.06 -2.08 -0.61
N VAL A 41 3.27 -2.63 -0.59
CA VAL A 41 4.01 -2.97 -1.81
C VAL A 41 3.23 -3.98 -2.65
N PHE A 42 2.71 -5.06 -2.06
CA PHE A 42 1.96 -6.10 -2.80
C PHE A 42 0.65 -5.58 -3.38
N LYS A 43 -0.04 -4.69 -2.69
CA LYS A 43 -1.32 -4.13 -3.18
C LYS A 43 -1.13 -3.04 -4.23
N MET A 44 -0.01 -2.34 -4.24
CA MET A 44 0.27 -1.27 -5.19
C MET A 44 1.09 -1.74 -6.39
N ILE A 45 2.13 -2.56 -6.16
CA ILE A 45 3.06 -2.99 -7.21
C ILE A 45 2.61 -4.32 -7.80
N ARG A 46 2.16 -4.28 -9.06
CA ARG A 46 1.64 -5.47 -9.75
C ARG A 46 2.74 -6.47 -10.11
N HIS A 47 3.86 -5.98 -10.61
CA HIS A 47 4.96 -6.81 -11.10
C HIS A 47 5.71 -7.45 -9.92
N PRO A 48 5.65 -8.77 -9.73
CA PRO A 48 6.27 -9.42 -8.57
C PRO A 48 7.78 -9.19 -8.47
N ALA A 49 8.47 -9.14 -9.62
CA ALA A 49 9.91 -8.92 -9.68
C ALA A 49 10.37 -7.56 -9.13
N ASP A 50 9.50 -6.53 -9.20
CA ASP A 50 9.83 -5.18 -8.75
C ASP A 50 9.60 -4.97 -7.24
N ARG A 51 8.82 -5.86 -6.59
CA ARG A 51 8.42 -5.73 -5.19
C ARG A 51 9.58 -5.71 -4.20
N PRO A 52 10.60 -6.59 -4.32
CA PRO A 52 11.75 -6.58 -3.42
C PRO A 52 12.52 -5.25 -3.49
N ASP A 53 12.75 -4.72 -4.69
CA ASP A 53 13.49 -3.49 -4.90
C ASP A 53 12.74 -2.29 -4.31
N VAL A 54 11.42 -2.22 -4.52
CA VAL A 54 10.59 -1.15 -3.93
C VAL A 54 10.58 -1.25 -2.40
N ALA A 55 10.46 -2.45 -1.83
CA ALA A 55 10.52 -2.64 -0.38
C ALA A 55 11.89 -2.23 0.20
N GLN A 56 12.98 -2.56 -0.48
CA GLN A 56 14.32 -2.13 -0.10
C GLN A 56 14.46 -0.60 -0.18
N GLU A 57 13.92 0.03 -1.22
CA GLU A 57 13.91 1.48 -1.36
C GLU A 57 13.15 2.16 -0.21
N VAL A 58 12.00 1.59 0.20
CA VAL A 58 11.24 2.07 1.37
C VAL A 58 12.13 2.13 2.60
N TYR A 59 12.79 1.02 2.96
CA TYR A 59 13.62 0.99 4.17
C TYR A 59 14.87 1.85 4.06
N SER A 60 15.43 2.01 2.87
CA SER A 60 16.51 2.97 2.62
C SER A 60 16.06 4.41 2.91
N LYS A 61 14.86 4.79 2.44
CA LYS A 61 14.25 6.10 2.72
C LYS A 61 13.90 6.27 4.19
N VAL A 62 13.35 5.26 4.84
CA VAL A 62 13.06 5.24 6.28
C VAL A 62 14.35 5.52 7.05
N PHE A 63 15.43 4.79 6.78
CA PHE A 63 16.71 4.96 7.45
C PHE A 63 17.29 6.38 7.28
N LYS A 64 17.29 6.89 6.04
CA LYS A 64 17.82 8.22 5.71
C LYS A 64 17.04 9.36 6.37
N ASN A 65 15.71 9.19 6.49
CA ASN A 65 14.83 10.25 6.98
C ASN A 65 14.44 10.08 8.47
N LEU A 66 14.95 9.06 9.16
CA LEU A 66 14.57 8.74 10.52
C LEU A 66 14.89 9.89 11.51
N ALA A 67 15.96 10.63 11.26
CA ALA A 67 16.32 11.81 12.06
C ALA A 67 15.26 12.93 12.01
N GLY A 68 14.45 12.98 10.95
CA GLY A 68 13.35 13.92 10.78
C GLY A 68 12.01 13.46 11.37
N PHE A 69 11.94 12.27 11.94
CA PHE A 69 10.71 11.77 12.56
C PHE A 69 10.35 12.53 13.83
N LYS A 70 9.19 13.22 13.84
CA LYS A 70 8.79 14.15 14.91
C LYS A 70 7.90 13.52 15.98
N PHE A 71 7.64 12.24 15.96
CA PHE A 71 6.74 11.53 16.90
C PHE A 71 5.30 12.09 16.94
N GLN A 72 4.83 12.70 15.86
CA GLN A 72 3.46 13.21 15.73
C GLN A 72 2.46 12.12 15.34
N ALA A 73 2.96 10.95 14.93
CA ALA A 73 2.22 9.74 14.63
C ALA A 73 2.96 8.53 15.20
N LYS A 74 2.34 7.34 15.17
CA LYS A 74 3.05 6.08 15.44
C LYS A 74 4.17 5.89 14.42
N LEU A 75 5.27 5.27 14.83
CA LEU A 75 6.38 4.98 13.93
C LEU A 75 5.93 4.11 12.73
N SER A 76 5.04 3.13 12.97
CA SER A 76 4.45 2.30 11.91
C SER A 76 3.66 3.11 10.90
N THR A 77 2.86 4.08 11.34
CA THR A 77 2.09 4.98 10.46
C THR A 77 3.02 5.83 9.59
N TRP A 78 4.07 6.38 10.17
CA TRP A 78 5.07 7.15 9.42
C TRP A 78 5.83 6.27 8.41
N VAL A 79 6.24 5.06 8.78
CA VAL A 79 6.85 4.09 7.86
C VAL A 79 5.86 3.72 6.74
N GLY A 80 4.59 3.52 7.07
CA GLY A 80 3.51 3.29 6.10
C GLY A 80 3.38 4.44 5.10
N GLN A 81 3.46 5.69 5.57
CA GLN A 81 3.46 6.87 4.70
C GLN A 81 4.66 6.86 3.75
N VAL A 82 5.88 6.60 4.24
CA VAL A 82 7.07 6.47 3.38
C VAL A 82 6.89 5.36 2.35
N ALA A 83 6.32 4.22 2.74
CA ALA A 83 6.05 3.09 1.85
C ALA A 83 5.04 3.45 0.76
N TYR A 84 3.89 4.04 1.14
CA TYR A 84 2.86 4.45 0.21
C TYR A 84 3.39 5.42 -0.85
N HIS A 85 4.08 6.49 -0.43
CA HIS A 85 4.64 7.47 -1.36
C HIS A 85 5.78 6.90 -2.22
N THR A 86 6.55 5.93 -1.70
CA THR A 86 7.56 5.25 -2.52
C THR A 86 6.92 4.41 -3.61
N CYS A 87 5.85 3.66 -3.28
CA CYS A 87 5.08 2.91 -4.28
C CYS A 87 4.42 3.84 -5.31
N LEU A 88 3.85 4.96 -4.86
CA LEU A 88 3.21 5.94 -5.75
C LEU A 88 4.22 6.51 -6.75
N HIS A 89 5.37 6.97 -6.27
CA HIS A 89 6.44 7.49 -7.10
C HIS A 89 7.00 6.46 -8.09
N TYR A 90 7.11 5.18 -7.67
CA TYR A 90 7.48 4.09 -8.57
C TYR A 90 6.48 3.94 -9.72
N LEU A 91 5.16 3.99 -9.43
CA LEU A 91 4.10 3.88 -10.43
C LEU A 91 4.12 5.07 -11.40
N GLU A 92 4.29 6.29 -10.90
CA GLU A 92 4.40 7.52 -11.70
C GLU A 92 5.59 7.44 -12.66
N LYS A 93 6.76 7.04 -12.14
CA LYS A 93 7.97 6.88 -12.97
C LYS A 93 7.78 5.84 -14.07
N LYS A 94 7.15 4.70 -13.75
CA LYS A 94 6.89 3.64 -14.74
C LYS A 94 5.90 4.10 -15.81
N GLN A 95 4.91 4.90 -15.46
CA GLN A 95 3.95 5.48 -16.42
C GLN A 95 4.63 6.48 -17.35
N LEU A 96 5.51 7.36 -16.85
CA LEU A 96 6.28 8.29 -17.67
C LEU A 96 7.17 7.55 -18.68
N VAL A 97 7.84 6.47 -18.28
CA VAL A 97 8.66 5.66 -19.18
C VAL A 97 7.81 5.01 -20.29
N LEU A 98 6.59 4.59 -19.99
CA LEU A 98 5.67 4.03 -21.00
C LEU A 98 5.14 5.10 -21.97
N VAL A 99 4.93 6.33 -21.51
CA VAL A 99 4.50 7.47 -22.36
C VAL A 99 5.62 7.91 -23.29
N ASP A 100 6.88 7.95 -22.81
CA ASP A 100 8.05 8.26 -23.67
C ASP A 100 8.26 7.23 -24.80
N LEU A 101 7.78 6.00 -24.60
CA LEU A 101 7.83 4.96 -25.63
C LEU A 101 6.64 5.01 -26.60
N SER A 102 5.62 5.81 -26.31
CA SER A 102 4.41 5.98 -27.14
C SER A 102 4.26 7.43 -27.60
N GLU A 103 5.31 8.00 -28.23
CA GLU A 103 5.16 9.34 -28.81
C GLU A 103 4.01 9.40 -29.81
N GLN A 104 2.97 10.16 -29.46
CA GLN A 104 2.35 11.25 -30.26
C GLN A 104 0.98 11.62 -29.69
N THR A 105 0.84 12.71 -29.03
CA THR A 105 0.20 13.99 -29.40
C THR A 105 0.05 14.86 -28.15
N PRO A 106 0.30 16.18 -28.25
CA PRO A 106 0.09 17.10 -27.15
C PRO A 106 -1.33 17.62 -27.18
N ASP A 107 -2.02 17.64 -26.08
CA ASP A 107 -2.97 18.71 -25.83
C ASP A 107 -3.09 19.07 -24.32
N ASP A 108 -3.33 20.30 -24.16
CA ASP A 108 -3.10 21.26 -23.11
C ASP A 108 -4.13 21.22 -21.97
N SER A 109 -3.70 21.80 -20.85
CA SER A 109 -4.48 22.51 -19.84
C SER A 109 -5.13 21.76 -18.67
N SER A 110 -4.61 22.15 -17.56
CA SER A 110 -5.14 22.68 -16.30
C SER A 110 -4.72 21.94 -15.04
N GLU A 111 -3.80 22.61 -14.35
CA GLU A 111 -3.49 22.40 -12.95
C GLU A 111 -4.70 22.76 -12.09
N GLU A 112 -5.24 21.78 -11.37
CA GLU A 112 -5.90 22.04 -10.09
C GLU A 112 -6.01 20.73 -9.29
N GLY A 113 -5.42 20.71 -8.09
CA GLY A 113 -5.65 19.70 -7.06
C GLY A 113 -5.10 18.30 -7.39
N ARG A 114 -3.85 18.01 -6.99
CA ARG A 114 -3.23 16.68 -7.12
C ARG A 114 -3.96 15.60 -6.33
N SER A 115 -5.10 15.19 -6.85
CA SER A 115 -5.60 13.82 -6.67
C SER A 115 -4.74 12.92 -7.55
N PRO A 116 -4.36 11.70 -7.11
CA PRO A 116 -3.65 10.77 -7.97
C PRO A 116 -4.42 10.62 -9.28
N PRO A 117 -3.73 10.61 -10.46
CA PRO A 117 -4.39 10.56 -11.76
C PRO A 117 -5.39 9.40 -11.83
N LEU A 118 -6.56 9.65 -12.38
CA LEU A 118 -7.63 8.65 -12.53
C LEU A 118 -7.15 7.41 -13.32
N SER A 119 -6.12 7.57 -14.13
CA SER A 119 -5.44 6.49 -14.87
C SER A 119 -4.78 5.43 -13.99
N LEU A 120 -4.38 5.79 -12.75
CA LEU A 120 -3.93 4.81 -11.74
C LEU A 120 -5.09 3.96 -11.21
N LEU A 121 -6.34 4.34 -11.49
CA LEU A 121 -7.54 3.61 -11.12
C LEU A 121 -7.96 2.58 -12.17
N ALA A 122 -7.43 2.65 -13.39
CA ALA A 122 -7.72 1.69 -14.44
C ALA A 122 -6.86 0.42 -14.28
N GLY A 123 -7.52 -0.71 -14.03
CA GLY A 123 -6.89 -2.03 -14.03
C GLY A 123 -6.89 -2.62 -15.44
N PRO A 124 -5.85 -3.35 -15.88
CA PRO A 124 -5.94 -4.15 -17.10
C PRO A 124 -6.90 -5.32 -16.92
N ASP A 125 -7.51 -5.75 -18.03
CA ASP A 125 -8.36 -6.91 -18.13
C ASP A 125 -7.66 -8.16 -17.56
N TYR A 126 -8.33 -8.81 -16.62
CA TYR A 126 -7.93 -10.09 -16.06
C TYR A 126 -8.76 -11.16 -16.78
N ASP A 127 -8.08 -12.09 -17.45
CA ASP A 127 -8.70 -13.24 -18.10
C ASP A 127 -9.02 -14.31 -17.04
N PRO A 128 -10.30 -14.71 -16.86
CA PRO A 128 -10.73 -15.56 -15.75
C PRO A 128 -10.73 -17.07 -16.06
N GLU A 129 -10.08 -17.56 -17.13
CA GLU A 129 -10.31 -18.94 -17.61
C GLU A 129 -9.57 -20.08 -16.91
N THR A 130 -8.83 -19.88 -15.82
CA THR A 130 -8.16 -20.99 -15.14
C THR A 130 -8.32 -20.95 -13.63
N THR A 131 -9.41 -21.41 -13.07
CA THR A 131 -9.41 -22.31 -11.88
C THR A 131 -10.84 -22.61 -11.43
N LEU A 132 -11.37 -23.69 -11.89
CA LEU A 132 -12.67 -24.22 -11.48
C LEU A 132 -12.52 -25.20 -10.31
N PHE A 133 -13.48 -25.13 -9.42
CA PHE A 133 -13.91 -26.06 -8.36
C PHE A 133 -13.16 -26.04 -7.03
N ASN A 134 -13.91 -25.67 -5.99
CA ASN A 134 -13.56 -25.61 -4.57
C ASN A 134 -12.75 -24.38 -4.11
N GLN A 135 -13.14 -23.19 -4.54
CA GLN A 135 -12.57 -21.98 -3.95
C GLN A 135 -13.31 -21.64 -2.66
N ASP A 136 -12.58 -21.73 -1.54
CA ASP A 136 -12.99 -21.19 -0.24
C ASP A 136 -13.40 -19.72 -0.40
N LEU A 137 -14.44 -19.27 0.30
CA LEU A 137 -14.93 -17.87 0.25
C LEU A 137 -13.79 -16.84 0.39
N ALA A 138 -12.75 -17.18 1.16
CA ALA A 138 -11.56 -16.36 1.32
C ALA A 138 -10.79 -16.16 0.01
N SER A 139 -10.70 -17.18 -0.84
CA SER A 139 -10.00 -17.07 -2.14
C SER A 139 -10.83 -16.25 -3.14
N ILE A 140 -12.13 -16.42 -3.17
CA ILE A 140 -13.06 -15.63 -4.00
C ILE A 140 -12.96 -14.15 -3.61
N LEU A 141 -12.98 -13.85 -2.31
CA LEU A 141 -12.83 -12.49 -1.80
C LEU A 141 -11.46 -11.90 -2.15
N SER A 142 -10.40 -12.70 -2.05
CA SER A 142 -9.04 -12.27 -2.40
C SER A 142 -8.94 -11.91 -3.89
N ILE A 143 -9.49 -12.73 -4.78
CA ILE A 143 -9.53 -12.47 -6.23
C ILE A 143 -10.33 -11.20 -6.51
N ALA A 144 -11.50 -11.04 -5.91
CA ALA A 144 -12.34 -9.85 -6.09
C ALA A 144 -11.63 -8.56 -5.60
N ILE A 145 -10.86 -8.63 -4.52
CA ILE A 145 -10.05 -7.50 -4.04
C ILE A 145 -8.94 -7.16 -5.04
N GLU A 146 -8.26 -8.16 -5.62
CA GLU A 146 -7.19 -7.92 -6.60
C GLU A 146 -7.70 -7.29 -7.91
N GLN A 147 -8.97 -7.44 -8.24
CA GLN A 147 -9.62 -6.78 -9.37
C GLN A 147 -9.92 -5.29 -9.12
N LEU A 148 -9.89 -4.84 -7.86
CA LEU A 148 -10.08 -3.43 -7.56
C LEU A 148 -8.92 -2.57 -8.09
N PRO A 149 -9.18 -1.31 -8.43
CA PRO A 149 -8.13 -0.33 -8.68
C PRO A 149 -7.11 -0.29 -7.53
N PRO A 150 -5.81 -0.05 -7.81
CA PRO A 150 -4.75 -0.14 -6.80
C PRO A 150 -5.01 0.65 -5.53
N LEU A 151 -5.52 1.89 -5.64
CA LEU A 151 -5.86 2.71 -4.49
C LEU A 151 -6.95 2.05 -3.62
N TYR A 152 -8.03 1.55 -4.23
CA TYR A 152 -9.16 0.96 -3.50
C TYR A 152 -8.77 -0.33 -2.78
N ARG A 153 -8.02 -1.22 -3.44
CA ARG A 153 -7.54 -2.45 -2.79
C ARG A 153 -6.54 -2.17 -1.67
N THR A 154 -5.70 -1.12 -1.82
CA THR A 154 -4.79 -0.67 -0.76
C THR A 154 -5.58 -0.16 0.45
N LEU A 155 -6.58 0.69 0.26
CA LEU A 155 -7.41 1.20 1.36
C LEU A 155 -8.20 0.07 2.05
N ILE A 156 -8.75 -0.88 1.30
CA ILE A 156 -9.41 -2.07 1.86
C ILE A 156 -8.43 -2.89 2.71
N ALA A 157 -7.20 -3.10 2.22
CA ALA A 157 -6.18 -3.85 2.94
C ALA A 157 -5.75 -3.13 4.24
N LEU A 158 -5.50 -1.83 4.18
CA LEU A 158 -5.12 -1.02 5.36
C LEU A 158 -6.21 -1.04 6.43
N TYR A 159 -7.48 -0.92 6.02
CA TYR A 159 -8.59 -0.88 6.97
C TYR A 159 -8.94 -2.25 7.56
N HIS A 160 -9.06 -3.29 6.71
CA HIS A 160 -9.58 -4.60 7.12
C HIS A 160 -8.49 -5.61 7.52
N GLN A 161 -7.28 -5.52 6.98
CA GLN A 161 -6.21 -6.49 7.25
C GLN A 161 -5.17 -5.92 8.23
N GLN A 162 -4.93 -4.60 8.21
CA GLN A 162 -4.04 -3.93 9.15
C GLN A 162 -4.78 -3.26 10.30
N GLU A 163 -6.13 -3.28 10.28
CA GLU A 163 -7.00 -2.73 11.33
C GLU A 163 -6.71 -1.26 11.66
N LEU A 164 -6.25 -0.48 10.65
CA LEU A 164 -5.92 0.92 10.84
C LEU A 164 -7.17 1.79 10.89
N SER A 165 -7.12 2.83 11.72
CA SER A 165 -8.17 3.85 11.77
C SER A 165 -8.21 4.70 10.50
N TYR A 166 -9.32 5.41 10.27
CA TYR A 166 -9.42 6.35 9.14
C TYR A 166 -8.34 7.44 9.20
N GLU A 167 -8.04 7.94 10.41
CA GLU A 167 -7.00 8.93 10.61
C GLU A 167 -5.59 8.39 10.28
N GLU A 168 -5.28 7.15 10.68
CA GLU A 168 -4.00 6.53 10.35
C GLU A 168 -3.87 6.31 8.82
N ILE A 169 -4.94 5.85 8.17
CA ILE A 169 -4.98 5.69 6.71
C ILE A 169 -4.83 7.04 6.01
N ALA A 170 -5.51 8.08 6.50
CA ALA A 170 -5.39 9.44 5.99
C ALA A 170 -3.95 9.96 6.09
N GLN A 171 -3.28 9.72 7.22
CA GLN A 171 -1.86 10.06 7.40
C GLN A 171 -0.95 9.30 6.44
N ILE A 172 -1.18 7.97 6.28
CA ILE A 172 -0.39 7.13 5.37
C ILE A 172 -0.53 7.60 3.92
N THR A 173 -1.76 7.87 3.49
CA THR A 173 -2.07 8.18 2.08
C THR A 173 -1.99 9.67 1.76
N SER A 174 -1.84 10.52 2.78
CA SER A 174 -1.94 11.99 2.66
C SER A 174 -3.28 12.47 2.07
N LEU A 175 -4.35 11.70 2.30
CA LEU A 175 -5.71 12.04 1.88
C LEU A 175 -6.50 12.61 3.06
N PRO A 176 -7.46 13.53 2.84
CA PRO A 176 -8.40 13.95 3.87
C PRO A 176 -9.24 12.77 4.39
N ASP A 177 -9.59 12.74 5.69
CA ASP A 177 -10.40 11.68 6.31
C ASP A 177 -11.72 11.41 5.58
N GLY A 178 -12.40 12.48 5.14
CA GLY A 178 -13.64 12.37 4.37
C GLY A 178 -13.44 11.68 3.02
N THR A 179 -12.27 11.89 2.40
CA THR A 179 -11.88 11.22 1.14
C THR A 179 -11.62 9.74 1.38
N VAL A 180 -10.91 9.38 2.45
CA VAL A 180 -10.67 7.98 2.84
C VAL A 180 -12.00 7.24 3.06
N LYS A 181 -12.93 7.83 3.82
CA LYS A 181 -14.28 7.27 4.06
C LYS A 181 -15.04 7.04 2.76
N ASN A 182 -15.04 8.03 1.86
CA ASN A 182 -15.72 7.97 0.58
C ASN A 182 -15.11 6.90 -0.35
N TYR A 183 -13.78 6.81 -0.40
CA TYR A 183 -13.09 5.81 -1.22
C TYR A 183 -13.29 4.40 -0.68
N LEU A 184 -13.29 4.19 0.63
CA LEU A 184 -13.62 2.90 1.23
C LEU A 184 -15.07 2.50 0.96
N PHE A 185 -16.01 3.44 1.00
CA PHE A 185 -17.40 3.18 0.62
C PHE A 185 -17.52 2.73 -0.86
N ARG A 186 -16.86 3.46 -1.77
CA ARG A 186 -16.84 3.11 -3.20
C ARG A 186 -16.15 1.77 -3.45
N ALA A 187 -15.03 1.52 -2.78
CA ALA A 187 -14.31 0.25 -2.88
C ALA A 187 -15.18 -0.94 -2.46
N ARG A 188 -15.90 -0.83 -1.33
CA ARG A 188 -16.84 -1.86 -0.88
C ARG A 188 -18.00 -2.08 -1.84
N LYS A 189 -18.51 -1.00 -2.45
CA LYS A 189 -19.58 -1.10 -3.47
C LYS A 189 -19.08 -1.85 -4.71
N LEU A 190 -17.90 -1.53 -5.22
CA LEU A 190 -17.28 -2.25 -6.34
C LEU A 190 -17.00 -3.71 -5.99
N LEU A 191 -16.44 -3.96 -4.81
CA LEU A 191 -16.18 -5.32 -4.33
C LEU A 191 -17.45 -6.17 -4.32
N LYS A 192 -18.55 -5.60 -3.79
CA LYS A 192 -19.85 -6.27 -3.81
C LYS A 192 -20.33 -6.59 -5.23
N GLN A 193 -20.12 -5.66 -6.18
CA GLN A 193 -20.51 -5.89 -7.58
C GLN A 193 -19.68 -7.02 -8.22
N HIS A 194 -18.36 -7.07 -7.97
CA HIS A 194 -17.51 -8.14 -8.48
C HIS A 194 -17.91 -9.50 -7.89
N LEU A 195 -18.20 -9.56 -6.59
CA LEU A 195 -18.64 -10.78 -5.94
C LEU A 195 -19.97 -11.28 -6.50
N LEU A 196 -20.96 -10.40 -6.67
CA LEU A 196 -22.25 -10.79 -7.24
C LEU A 196 -22.13 -11.26 -8.69
N ALA A 197 -21.26 -10.64 -9.49
CA ALA A 197 -21.01 -11.06 -10.86
C ALA A 197 -20.31 -12.42 -10.97
N SER A 198 -19.43 -12.78 -10.01
CA SER A 198 -18.83 -14.12 -9.95
C SER A 198 -19.85 -15.20 -9.56
N TYR A 199 -20.72 -14.94 -8.57
CA TYR A 199 -21.76 -15.89 -8.17
C TYR A 199 -22.80 -16.18 -9.29
N GLN A 200 -23.17 -15.17 -10.08
CA GLN A 200 -24.10 -15.38 -11.21
C GLN A 200 -23.50 -16.16 -12.37
N ARG A 201 -22.17 -16.24 -12.49
CA ARG A 201 -21.50 -17.09 -13.49
C ARG A 201 -21.46 -18.56 -13.10
N ASP A 202 -21.44 -18.87 -11.81
CA ASP A 202 -21.36 -20.24 -11.31
C ASP A 202 -22.75 -20.95 -11.30
N GLU A 203 -23.86 -20.20 -11.55
CA GLU A 203 -25.24 -20.74 -11.63
C GLU A 203 -25.69 -21.01 -13.08
N LEU A 204 -24.88 -20.78 -14.11
CA LEU A 204 -25.19 -21.04 -15.53
C LEU A 204 -24.32 -22.16 -16.11
#